data_cf16782f08c44c4448fae9121d427c31
#
_entry.id   cf16782f08c44c4448fae9121d427c31
#
_cell.length_a   1.000
_cell.length_b   1.000
_cell.length_c   1.000
_cell.angle_alpha   90.00
_cell.angle_beta   90.00
_cell.angle_gamma   90.00
#
_symmetry.space_group_name_H-M   'P 1'
#
loop_
_entity.id
_entity.type
_entity.pdbx_description
1 polymer ?
#
loop_
_entity_poly.entity_id
_entity_poly.type
_entity_poly.pdbx_seq_one_letter_code
_entity_poly.pdbx_strand_id
1 'polypeptide(L)'
;MNNLQTLISQFNVATVEPYKQVWLKAKLHASCALLPLASALKREGLTSLITVSPTDFPDENRIELNYFFEDLLTRRNAWIKVDIPRNLEACEIESLTPLFPSVNWHEREAFSTFGVRFIGHPELDNIFISEDFFGKFPFRKGFDWQAHEANLIENINCIVEGFEREHDANDDRMGKNCSHTTLNWGPTHPASGPLRLRVEVDGEDIISVKPDVGYVWRALEHLVEGKDFVGALVAIERICFMDNTNAMICYAQAVEEIAGKPITPFASMMRVMLGEIGRVVSHLMGIGGFFNTMGLVTLQMWALDVREYFLDVLEDYSGARIATASIEPGGVRYPLKLALLETLEAAIAKYEATRSEFYAIFITNPTMQSRATKIGIVTPEMVLTNGLCGVVARASGVKTDIRLDEPYAAYDKIDMTYMLAEQGSAKNRFEVLFKEVDQSMDILKQAIANLRQGIESGDYRPEKDAMVRIPKKLPDGEAISRVEWSRGEMMMHLVTKKTSETPYRLKIKAPSVNHTMMLETLLKGQTLSDIPLIFGSLYICQGDLDR
;
A
#
# COMPACT_ATOMS: atom_id res chain seq x y z
N MET A 1 -22.99 7.63 -11.21
CA MET A 1 -22.89 8.66 -10.15
C MET A 1 -24.26 9.15 -9.68
N ASN A 2 -25.19 9.63 -10.54
CA ASN A 2 -26.50 10.15 -10.10
C ASN A 2 -27.33 9.17 -9.24
N ASN A 3 -27.39 7.88 -9.61
CA ASN A 3 -28.09 6.86 -8.81
C ASN A 3 -27.45 6.68 -7.43
N LEU A 4 -26.13 6.67 -7.35
CA LEU A 4 -25.39 6.53 -6.09
C LEU A 4 -25.60 7.78 -5.20
N GLN A 5 -25.61 8.96 -5.76
CA GLN A 5 -25.90 10.21 -5.05
C GLN A 5 -27.34 10.20 -4.48
N THR A 6 -28.31 9.77 -5.28
CA THR A 6 -29.71 9.63 -4.85
C THR A 6 -29.84 8.62 -3.70
N LEU A 7 -29.13 7.47 -3.80
CA LEU A 7 -29.12 6.47 -2.75
C LEU A 7 -28.56 7.04 -1.45
N ILE A 8 -27.36 7.64 -1.50
CA ILE A 8 -26.70 8.21 -0.32
C ILE A 8 -27.60 9.27 0.35
N SER A 9 -28.28 10.11 -0.45
CA SER A 9 -29.15 11.16 0.06
C SER A 9 -30.37 10.65 0.85
N GLN A 10 -30.70 9.35 0.79
CA GLN A 10 -31.77 8.73 1.56
C GLN A 10 -31.37 8.47 3.03
N PHE A 11 -30.09 8.54 3.38
CA PHE A 11 -29.54 8.15 4.68
C PHE A 11 -29.08 9.34 5.52
N ASN A 12 -29.97 10.19 5.99
CA ASN A 12 -29.69 11.25 6.97
C ASN A 12 -28.28 11.89 6.82
N VAL A 13 -27.97 12.36 5.62
CA VAL A 13 -26.68 12.97 5.29
C VAL A 13 -26.72 14.48 5.42
N ALA A 14 -25.64 15.08 5.95
CA ALA A 14 -25.47 16.53 6.03
C ALA A 14 -25.12 17.13 4.67
N THR A 15 -24.23 16.46 3.93
CA THR A 15 -23.77 16.91 2.62
C THR A 15 -23.53 15.71 1.71
N VAL A 16 -23.79 15.87 0.41
CA VAL A 16 -23.38 14.93 -0.65
C VAL A 16 -22.89 15.76 -1.81
N GLU A 17 -21.62 15.59 -2.17
CA GLU A 17 -20.99 16.37 -3.25
C GLU A 17 -20.11 15.45 -4.13
N PRO A 18 -20.02 15.73 -5.45
CA PRO A 18 -19.03 15.10 -6.31
C PRO A 18 -17.61 15.48 -5.84
N TYR A 19 -16.72 14.48 -5.84
CA TYR A 19 -15.30 14.68 -5.59
C TYR A 19 -14.52 13.90 -6.64
N LYS A 20 -13.69 14.58 -7.44
CA LYS A 20 -13.06 14.02 -8.64
C LYS A 20 -14.10 13.37 -9.60
N GLN A 21 -13.63 12.64 -10.62
CA GLN A 21 -14.52 12.10 -11.65
C GLN A 21 -15.35 10.90 -11.16
N VAL A 22 -14.79 10.09 -10.28
CA VAL A 22 -15.35 8.78 -9.89
C VAL A 22 -15.75 8.70 -8.42
N TRP A 23 -15.64 9.77 -7.65
CA TRP A 23 -15.92 9.80 -6.23
C TRP A 23 -17.16 10.64 -5.88
N LEU A 24 -17.93 10.16 -4.91
CA LEU A 24 -18.92 10.96 -4.18
C LEU A 24 -18.47 11.08 -2.73
N LYS A 25 -18.42 12.31 -2.22
CA LYS A 25 -18.10 12.59 -0.82
C LYS A 25 -19.37 12.95 -0.08
N ALA A 26 -19.61 12.31 1.06
CA ALA A 26 -20.78 12.57 1.88
C ALA A 26 -20.43 12.58 3.36
N LYS A 27 -21.12 13.43 4.13
CA LYS A 27 -21.02 13.47 5.60
C LYS A 27 -22.33 13.06 6.22
N LEU A 28 -22.31 12.09 7.14
CA LEU A 28 -23.47 11.65 7.90
C LEU A 28 -23.73 12.60 9.09
N HIS A 29 -25.01 12.79 9.44
CA HIS A 29 -25.41 13.52 10.64
C HIS A 29 -25.19 12.70 11.92
N ALA A 30 -25.30 11.36 11.83
CA ALA A 30 -25.20 10.48 12.99
C ALA A 30 -24.52 9.16 12.63
N SER A 31 -23.76 8.60 13.57
CA SER A 31 -23.00 7.35 13.39
C SER A 31 -23.91 6.14 13.14
N CYS A 32 -25.11 6.10 13.72
CA CYS A 32 -26.07 5.00 13.54
C CYS A 32 -26.57 4.84 12.08
N ALA A 33 -26.38 5.86 11.21
CA ALA A 33 -26.72 5.76 9.80
C ALA A 33 -25.64 5.02 8.96
N LEU A 34 -24.45 4.77 9.52
CA LEU A 34 -23.32 4.20 8.78
C LEU A 34 -23.59 2.76 8.32
N LEU A 35 -23.98 1.86 9.22
CA LEU A 35 -24.21 0.44 8.90
C LEU A 35 -25.36 0.24 7.90
N PRO A 36 -26.53 0.89 8.03
CA PRO A 36 -27.59 0.86 7.02
C PRO A 36 -27.13 1.37 5.64
N LEU A 37 -26.38 2.49 5.60
CA LEU A 37 -25.83 3.04 4.36
C LEU A 37 -24.82 2.07 3.74
N ALA A 38 -23.88 1.54 4.52
CA ALA A 38 -22.87 0.59 4.03
C ALA A 38 -23.51 -0.68 3.45
N SER A 39 -24.59 -1.18 4.08
CA SER A 39 -25.38 -2.29 3.56
C SER A 39 -26.06 -1.97 2.23
N ALA A 40 -26.54 -0.74 2.05
CA ALA A 40 -27.12 -0.29 0.79
C ALA A 40 -26.04 -0.11 -0.29
N LEU A 41 -24.89 0.48 0.03
CA LEU A 41 -23.75 0.62 -0.90
C LEU A 41 -23.27 -0.74 -1.39
N LYS A 42 -23.17 -1.74 -0.50
CA LYS A 42 -22.79 -3.11 -0.90
C LYS A 42 -23.78 -3.72 -1.89
N ARG A 43 -25.09 -3.53 -1.69
CA ARG A 43 -26.12 -4.01 -2.64
C ARG A 43 -26.06 -3.34 -3.99
N GLU A 44 -25.59 -2.08 -4.05
CA GLU A 44 -25.37 -1.33 -5.29
C GLU A 44 -24.05 -1.66 -6.00
N GLY A 45 -23.25 -2.59 -5.46
CA GLY A 45 -22.03 -3.07 -6.08
C GLY A 45 -20.72 -2.49 -5.54
N LEU A 46 -20.75 -1.60 -4.52
CA LEU A 46 -19.53 -1.18 -3.82
C LEU A 46 -19.11 -2.31 -2.87
N THR A 47 -18.41 -3.29 -3.41
CA THR A 47 -18.10 -4.55 -2.70
C THR A 47 -16.85 -4.47 -1.84
N SER A 48 -15.99 -3.49 -2.06
CA SER A 48 -14.76 -3.27 -1.31
C SER A 48 -14.83 -2.01 -0.46
N LEU A 49 -14.28 -2.09 0.75
CA LEU A 49 -13.97 -0.94 1.59
C LEU A 49 -12.45 -0.82 1.68
N ILE A 50 -11.90 0.24 1.07
CA ILE A 50 -10.46 0.43 0.88
C ILE A 50 -9.73 0.58 2.21
N THR A 51 -10.23 1.50 3.08
CA THR A 51 -9.66 1.75 4.40
C THR A 51 -10.61 2.62 5.24
N VAL A 52 -10.32 2.70 6.55
CA VAL A 52 -10.86 3.71 7.45
C VAL A 52 -9.74 4.65 7.91
N SER A 53 -9.99 5.96 7.86
CA SER A 53 -9.02 6.99 8.22
C SER A 53 -9.56 7.86 9.36
N PRO A 54 -9.14 7.62 10.62
CA PRO A 54 -9.47 8.47 11.74
C PRO A 54 -8.68 9.78 11.72
N THR A 55 -9.35 10.89 12.05
CA THR A 55 -8.72 12.21 12.30
C THR A 55 -9.20 12.74 13.62
N ASP A 56 -8.30 13.01 14.55
CA ASP A 56 -8.60 13.52 15.89
C ASP A 56 -8.69 15.05 15.89
N PHE A 57 -9.84 15.59 16.34
CA PHE A 57 -10.10 17.02 16.49
C PHE A 57 -10.36 17.37 17.97
N PRO A 58 -9.30 17.55 18.80
CA PRO A 58 -9.46 17.80 20.22
C PRO A 58 -10.23 19.10 20.54
N ASP A 59 -10.03 20.16 19.75
CA ASP A 59 -10.71 21.44 19.92
C ASP A 59 -12.24 21.32 19.75
N GLU A 60 -12.68 20.32 18.99
CA GLU A 60 -14.08 20.04 18.67
C GLU A 60 -14.64 18.82 19.46
N ASN A 61 -13.80 18.22 20.31
CA ASN A 61 -14.11 17.01 21.11
C ASN A 61 -14.68 15.86 20.28
N ARG A 62 -14.18 15.66 19.04
CA ARG A 62 -14.62 14.60 18.13
C ARG A 62 -13.45 13.90 17.43
N ILE A 63 -13.70 12.68 17.00
CA ILE A 63 -12.91 11.97 16.01
C ILE A 63 -13.76 11.85 14.75
N GLU A 64 -13.24 12.26 13.62
CA GLU A 64 -13.86 12.07 12.32
C GLU A 64 -13.33 10.80 11.68
N LEU A 65 -14.22 9.89 11.34
CA LEU A 65 -13.90 8.65 10.62
C LEU A 65 -14.24 8.84 9.15
N ASN A 66 -13.28 8.54 8.29
CA ASN A 66 -13.44 8.61 6.84
C ASN A 66 -13.38 7.18 6.28
N TYR A 67 -14.47 6.73 5.66
CA TYR A 67 -14.63 5.42 5.04
C TYR A 67 -14.60 5.55 3.52
N PHE A 68 -13.78 4.76 2.85
CA PHE A 68 -13.58 4.81 1.39
C PHE A 68 -14.07 3.52 0.74
N PHE A 69 -15.29 3.59 0.17
CA PHE A 69 -15.92 2.46 -0.51
C PHE A 69 -15.62 2.48 -2.00
N GLU A 70 -15.45 1.30 -2.60
CA GLU A 70 -15.10 1.13 -4.00
C GLU A 70 -15.94 0.04 -4.67
N ASP A 71 -16.32 0.32 -5.93
CA ASP A 71 -16.82 -0.66 -6.88
C ASP A 71 -15.73 -0.90 -7.94
N LEU A 72 -14.96 -1.97 -7.75
CA LEU A 72 -13.86 -2.35 -8.66
C LEU A 72 -14.31 -2.64 -10.09
N LEU A 73 -15.59 -2.94 -10.31
CA LEU A 73 -16.11 -3.30 -11.65
C LEU A 73 -16.58 -2.08 -12.42
N THR A 74 -17.28 -1.16 -11.78
CA THR A 74 -17.87 0.04 -12.43
C THR A 74 -17.16 1.34 -12.12
N ARG A 75 -16.11 1.31 -11.29
CA ARG A 75 -15.29 2.47 -10.90
C ARG A 75 -16.09 3.59 -10.23
N ARG A 76 -17.13 3.24 -9.47
CA ARG A 76 -17.89 4.18 -8.64
C ARG A 76 -17.38 4.10 -7.22
N ASN A 77 -17.01 5.23 -6.64
CA ASN A 77 -16.42 5.27 -5.32
C ASN A 77 -17.22 6.23 -4.41
N ALA A 78 -17.23 5.92 -3.11
CA ALA A 78 -17.88 6.76 -2.12
C ALA A 78 -16.95 7.02 -0.93
N TRP A 79 -16.79 8.27 -0.57
CA TRP A 79 -16.08 8.75 0.61
C TRP A 79 -17.11 9.19 1.65
N ILE A 80 -17.32 8.38 2.68
CA ILE A 80 -18.33 8.63 3.73
C ILE A 80 -17.62 9.09 5.00
N LYS A 81 -18.05 10.23 5.51
CA LYS A 81 -17.53 10.86 6.73
C LYS A 81 -18.54 10.72 7.87
N VAL A 82 -18.07 10.39 9.05
CA VAL A 82 -18.89 10.32 10.26
C VAL A 82 -18.09 10.81 11.46
N ASP A 83 -18.74 11.61 12.31
CA ASP A 83 -18.17 12.10 13.56
C ASP A 83 -18.59 11.19 14.72
N ILE A 84 -17.65 10.89 15.60
CA ILE A 84 -17.88 10.20 16.89
C ILE A 84 -17.26 11.00 18.02
N PRO A 85 -17.77 10.86 19.28
CA PRO A 85 -17.19 11.53 20.44
C PRO A 85 -15.73 11.13 20.66
N ARG A 86 -14.91 12.09 21.08
CA ARG A 86 -13.49 11.85 21.40
C ARG A 86 -13.29 11.13 22.74
N ASN A 87 -14.25 11.24 23.67
CA ASN A 87 -14.16 10.58 24.97
C ASN A 87 -14.10 9.06 24.79
N LEU A 88 -13.14 8.39 25.41
CA LEU A 88 -12.89 6.95 25.28
C LEU A 88 -14.10 6.08 25.64
N GLU A 89 -14.92 6.50 26.61
CA GLU A 89 -16.13 5.77 27.01
C GLU A 89 -17.21 5.76 25.91
N ALA A 90 -17.26 6.82 25.08
CA ALA A 90 -18.24 7.01 24.03
C ALA A 90 -17.63 6.94 22.61
N CYS A 91 -16.33 6.64 22.51
CA CYS A 91 -15.60 6.54 21.24
C CYS A 91 -15.87 5.19 20.59
N GLU A 92 -17.10 5.00 20.11
CA GLU A 92 -17.53 3.72 19.53
C GLU A 92 -18.41 3.90 18.30
N ILE A 93 -18.39 2.89 17.43
CA ILE A 93 -19.20 2.80 16.21
C ILE A 93 -19.41 1.34 15.84
N GLU A 94 -20.47 1.03 15.10
CA GLU A 94 -20.70 -0.32 14.58
C GLU A 94 -19.60 -0.72 13.57
N SER A 95 -19.08 -1.94 13.71
CA SER A 95 -18.07 -2.52 12.79
C SER A 95 -18.68 -2.79 11.43
N LEU A 96 -17.92 -2.47 10.38
CA LEU A 96 -18.25 -2.85 9.01
C LEU A 96 -17.56 -4.16 8.57
N THR A 97 -16.68 -4.73 9.37
CA THR A 97 -15.98 -6.00 9.07
C THR A 97 -16.91 -7.16 8.70
N PRO A 98 -18.09 -7.37 9.37
CA PRO A 98 -19.01 -8.42 8.97
C PRO A 98 -19.61 -8.24 7.57
N LEU A 99 -19.70 -7.00 7.08
CA LEU A 99 -20.14 -6.69 5.73
C LEU A 99 -18.96 -6.63 4.73
N PHE A 100 -17.83 -6.07 5.14
CA PHE A 100 -16.65 -5.83 4.32
C PHE A 100 -15.42 -6.42 5.02
N PRO A 101 -15.09 -7.70 4.81
CA PRO A 101 -13.90 -8.32 5.42
C PRO A 101 -12.60 -7.57 5.11
N SER A 102 -12.54 -6.84 3.99
CA SER A 102 -11.39 -6.02 3.60
C SER A 102 -10.96 -4.99 4.65
N VAL A 103 -11.88 -4.55 5.53
CA VAL A 103 -11.59 -3.49 6.51
C VAL A 103 -11.17 -4.01 7.89
N ASN A 104 -11.15 -5.33 8.10
CA ASN A 104 -10.83 -5.96 9.38
C ASN A 104 -9.59 -5.33 10.06
N TRP A 105 -8.44 -5.43 9.43
CA TRP A 105 -7.21 -4.90 10.01
C TRP A 105 -7.17 -3.36 10.06
N HIS A 106 -7.89 -2.68 9.19
CA HIS A 106 -7.99 -1.22 9.23
C HIS A 106 -8.81 -0.71 10.42
N GLU A 107 -9.87 -1.44 10.82
CA GLU A 107 -10.62 -1.16 12.05
C GLU A 107 -9.75 -1.45 13.29
N ARG A 108 -9.03 -2.57 13.32
CA ARG A 108 -8.07 -2.90 14.39
C ARG A 108 -6.95 -1.86 14.50
N GLU A 109 -6.43 -1.35 13.38
CA GLU A 109 -5.45 -0.26 13.37
C GLU A 109 -6.03 1.03 13.98
N ALA A 110 -7.25 1.39 13.61
CA ALA A 110 -7.95 2.55 14.16
C ALA A 110 -8.24 2.37 15.68
N PHE A 111 -8.55 1.16 16.11
CA PHE A 111 -8.67 0.82 17.52
C PHE A 111 -7.32 0.98 18.24
N SER A 112 -6.26 0.37 17.73
CA SER A 112 -4.94 0.38 18.35
C SER A 112 -4.35 1.79 18.48
N THR A 113 -4.55 2.63 17.46
CA THR A 113 -3.88 3.93 17.36
C THR A 113 -4.72 5.11 17.87
N PHE A 114 -6.06 5.03 17.80
CA PHE A 114 -6.98 6.09 18.21
C PHE A 114 -7.94 5.69 19.33
N GLY A 115 -8.06 4.40 19.68
CA GLY A 115 -8.99 3.91 20.68
C GLY A 115 -10.45 3.92 20.23
N VAL A 116 -10.72 3.82 18.93
CA VAL A 116 -12.07 3.69 18.39
C VAL A 116 -12.56 2.25 18.60
N ARG A 117 -13.61 2.05 19.37
CA ARG A 117 -14.20 0.72 19.57
C ARG A 117 -15.19 0.39 18.47
N PHE A 118 -14.94 -0.67 17.72
CA PHE A 118 -15.81 -1.17 16.65
C PHE A 118 -16.73 -2.26 17.19
N ILE A 119 -17.98 -1.92 17.47
CA ILE A 119 -18.97 -2.82 18.09
C ILE A 119 -19.36 -3.91 17.08
N GLY A 120 -19.25 -5.17 17.48
CA GLY A 120 -19.53 -6.32 16.61
C GLY A 120 -18.36 -6.73 15.71
N HIS A 121 -17.17 -6.16 15.90
CA HIS A 121 -15.96 -6.65 15.23
C HIS A 121 -15.61 -8.08 15.71
N PRO A 122 -15.31 -9.03 14.81
CA PRO A 122 -15.09 -10.43 15.20
C PRO A 122 -13.84 -10.66 16.05
N GLU A 123 -12.80 -9.84 15.90
CA GLU A 123 -11.53 -9.94 16.63
C GLU A 123 -10.91 -8.54 16.79
N LEU A 124 -11.36 -7.77 17.78
CA LEU A 124 -10.90 -6.41 18.03
C LEU A 124 -9.66 -6.39 18.94
N ASP A 125 -8.57 -6.98 18.47
CA ASP A 125 -7.28 -6.98 19.16
C ASP A 125 -6.36 -5.90 18.61
N ASN A 126 -5.35 -5.50 19.41
CA ASN A 126 -4.30 -4.60 18.95
C ASN A 126 -3.53 -5.19 17.76
N ILE A 127 -3.13 -4.33 16.84
CA ILE A 127 -2.35 -4.69 15.65
C ILE A 127 -1.33 -3.59 15.32
N PHE A 128 -0.20 -3.96 14.75
CA PHE A 128 0.94 -3.13 14.35
C PHE A 128 1.75 -2.52 15.49
N ILE A 129 1.12 -2.06 16.56
CA ILE A 129 1.80 -1.42 17.70
C ILE A 129 2.35 -2.46 18.67
N SER A 130 3.46 -2.14 19.34
CA SER A 130 4.02 -2.96 20.42
C SER A 130 3.19 -2.88 21.70
N GLU A 131 3.37 -3.85 22.59
CA GLU A 131 2.57 -4.03 23.82
C GLU A 131 2.65 -2.82 24.76
N ASP A 132 3.76 -2.10 24.77
CA ASP A 132 3.96 -0.89 25.55
C ASP A 132 3.02 0.27 25.19
N PHE A 133 2.42 0.23 23.98
CA PHE A 133 1.38 1.17 23.55
C PHE A 133 -0.05 0.73 23.85
N PHE A 134 -0.27 -0.48 24.36
CA PHE A 134 -1.65 -0.96 24.59
C PHE A 134 -2.41 -0.03 25.55
N GLY A 135 -3.58 0.44 25.08
CA GLY A 135 -4.43 1.37 25.81
C GLY A 135 -3.98 2.83 25.82
N LYS A 136 -2.89 3.18 25.11
CA LYS A 136 -2.32 4.54 25.11
C LYS A 136 -2.63 5.39 23.85
N PHE A 137 -3.06 4.81 22.76
CA PHE A 137 -3.54 5.46 21.52
C PHE A 137 -2.61 6.53 20.94
N PRO A 138 -1.46 6.14 20.39
CA PRO A 138 -0.34 7.05 20.06
C PRO A 138 -0.65 8.06 18.94
N PHE A 139 -1.69 7.89 18.12
CA PHE A 139 -2.03 8.84 17.06
C PHE A 139 -3.08 9.88 17.48
N ARG A 140 -3.56 9.85 18.73
CA ARG A 140 -4.35 10.96 19.27
C ARG A 140 -3.51 12.21 19.44
N LYS A 141 -4.07 13.36 19.10
CA LYS A 141 -3.42 14.65 19.35
C LYS A 141 -3.22 14.87 20.85
N GLY A 142 -2.00 15.27 21.22
CA GLY A 142 -1.64 15.46 22.62
C GLY A 142 -1.06 14.20 23.29
N PHE A 143 -0.84 13.09 22.56
CA PHE A 143 -0.06 11.98 23.10
C PHE A 143 1.40 12.42 23.33
N ASP A 144 1.89 12.17 24.54
CA ASP A 144 3.25 12.57 24.92
C ASP A 144 4.26 11.46 24.61
N TRP A 145 4.82 11.52 23.42
CA TRP A 145 5.84 10.58 22.93
C TRP A 145 7.12 10.60 23.76
N GLN A 146 7.54 11.79 24.26
CA GLN A 146 8.78 11.92 25.04
C GLN A 146 8.63 11.29 26.41
N ALA A 147 7.50 11.53 27.09
CA ALA A 147 7.20 10.87 28.36
C ALA A 147 7.05 9.36 28.20
N HIS A 148 6.47 8.89 27.08
CA HIS A 148 6.36 7.46 26.79
C HIS A 148 7.73 6.82 26.58
N GLU A 149 8.61 7.42 25.78
CA GLU A 149 9.97 6.95 25.53
C GLU A 149 10.81 6.93 26.82
N ALA A 150 10.74 7.99 27.64
CA ALA A 150 11.43 8.06 28.91
C ALA A 150 10.98 6.94 29.86
N ASN A 151 9.68 6.68 29.95
CA ASN A 151 9.12 5.59 30.76
C ASN A 151 9.57 4.22 30.24
N LEU A 152 9.61 4.01 28.91
CA LEU A 152 10.08 2.78 28.30
C LEU A 152 11.56 2.52 28.65
N ILE A 153 12.43 3.53 28.53
CA ILE A 153 13.86 3.40 28.84
C ILE A 153 14.07 3.09 30.34
N GLU A 154 13.31 3.75 31.23
CA GLU A 154 13.40 3.52 32.68
C GLU A 154 12.97 2.09 33.07
N ASN A 155 11.98 1.54 32.39
CA ASN A 155 11.38 0.25 32.73
C ASN A 155 11.81 -0.90 31.78
N ILE A 156 12.80 -0.69 30.91
CA ILE A 156 13.17 -1.65 29.85
C ILE A 156 13.51 -3.05 30.42
N ASN A 157 14.17 -3.12 31.56
CA ASN A 157 14.53 -4.40 32.19
C ASN A 157 13.28 -5.15 32.68
N CYS A 158 12.30 -4.44 33.24
CA CYS A 158 11.04 -5.05 33.68
C CYS A 158 10.21 -5.55 32.50
N ILE A 159 10.24 -4.83 31.37
CA ILE A 159 9.55 -5.23 30.14
C ILE A 159 10.20 -6.47 29.55
N VAL A 160 11.53 -6.53 29.48
CA VAL A 160 12.27 -7.70 28.99
C VAL A 160 12.03 -8.92 29.87
N GLU A 161 12.08 -8.78 31.19
CA GLU A 161 11.79 -9.88 32.13
C GLU A 161 10.32 -10.34 32.02
N GLY A 162 9.38 -9.44 31.81
CA GLY A 162 7.96 -9.77 31.56
C GLY A 162 7.78 -10.56 30.29
N PHE A 163 8.45 -10.14 29.21
CA PHE A 163 8.41 -10.81 27.91
C PHE A 163 8.99 -12.23 27.95
N GLU A 164 10.13 -12.43 28.65
CA GLU A 164 10.71 -13.76 28.85
C GLU A 164 9.77 -14.68 29.64
N ARG A 165 9.13 -14.18 30.71
CA ARG A 165 8.18 -14.98 31.50
C ARG A 165 6.90 -15.35 30.73
N GLU A 166 6.38 -14.46 29.90
CA GLU A 166 5.21 -14.79 29.06
C GLU A 166 5.56 -15.76 27.94
N HIS A 167 6.76 -15.68 27.37
CA HIS A 167 7.26 -16.63 26.37
C HIS A 167 7.42 -18.03 26.97
N ASP A 168 8.02 -18.15 28.15
CA ASP A 168 8.16 -19.41 28.86
C ASP A 168 6.80 -19.99 29.28
N ALA A 169 5.88 -19.15 29.73
CA ALA A 169 4.52 -19.57 30.10
C ALA A 169 3.66 -20.00 28.89
N ASN A 170 3.89 -19.42 27.71
CA ASN A 170 3.23 -19.82 26.47
C ASN A 170 3.85 -21.11 25.89
N ASP A 171 5.15 -21.33 25.99
CA ASP A 171 5.81 -22.58 25.61
C ASP A 171 5.29 -23.75 26.46
N ASP A 172 5.10 -23.57 27.78
CA ASP A 172 4.52 -24.58 28.65
C ASP A 172 3.04 -24.90 28.38
N ARG A 173 2.27 -23.92 27.85
CA ARG A 173 0.87 -24.16 27.46
C ARG A 173 0.74 -24.93 26.14
N MET A 174 1.73 -24.88 25.27
CA MET A 174 1.74 -25.61 23.99
C MET A 174 2.06 -27.11 24.12
N GLY A 175 2.62 -27.57 25.24
CA GLY A 175 3.20 -28.91 25.34
C GLY A 175 2.33 -30.00 25.92
N LYS A 176 1.21 -29.74 26.60
CA LYS A 176 0.59 -30.77 27.46
C LYS A 176 -0.76 -31.33 27.01
N ASN A 177 -1.47 -30.72 26.04
CA ASN A 177 -2.78 -31.23 25.59
C ASN A 177 -3.17 -30.86 24.13
N CYS A 178 -2.25 -30.43 23.28
CA CYS A 178 -2.58 -30.15 21.89
C CYS A 178 -2.28 -31.34 21.00
N SER A 179 -3.26 -31.77 20.21
CA SER A 179 -3.09 -32.84 19.19
C SER A 179 -2.21 -32.37 18.01
N HIS A 180 -1.83 -31.09 17.95
CA HIS A 180 -1.11 -30.47 16.85
C HIS A 180 0.14 -29.73 17.35
N THR A 181 1.13 -29.59 16.48
CA THR A 181 2.37 -28.85 16.77
C THR A 181 2.23 -27.40 16.30
N THR A 182 2.61 -26.42 17.13
CA THR A 182 2.70 -25.01 16.73
C THR A 182 4.14 -24.65 16.40
N LEU A 183 4.33 -24.05 15.23
CA LEU A 183 5.62 -23.60 14.72
C LEU A 183 5.59 -22.08 14.50
N ASN A 184 6.73 -21.42 14.73
CA ASN A 184 6.94 -20.03 14.37
C ASN A 184 7.75 -19.95 13.07
N TRP A 185 7.16 -19.41 12.02
CA TRP A 185 7.85 -19.12 10.77
C TRP A 185 8.17 -17.62 10.75
N GLY A 186 9.45 -17.25 10.89
CA GLY A 186 9.90 -15.86 11.10
C GLY A 186 9.90 -15.46 12.60
N PRO A 187 10.27 -14.20 12.95
CA PRO A 187 10.61 -13.07 12.05
C PRO A 187 12.02 -13.09 11.47
N THR A 188 12.85 -14.05 11.80
CA THR A 188 14.26 -14.14 11.33
C THR A 188 14.44 -15.04 10.11
N HIS A 189 13.36 -15.58 9.56
CA HIS A 189 13.41 -16.42 8.37
C HIS A 189 13.73 -15.56 7.11
N PRO A 190 14.71 -15.96 6.27
CA PRO A 190 15.14 -15.13 5.12
C PRO A 190 14.02 -14.77 4.14
N ALA A 191 13.01 -15.60 4.00
CA ALA A 191 11.89 -15.36 3.09
C ALA A 191 10.73 -14.57 3.72
N SER A 192 10.64 -14.46 5.07
CA SER A 192 9.56 -13.72 5.73
C SER A 192 9.82 -12.23 5.82
N GLY A 193 11.10 -11.82 5.86
CA GLY A 193 11.44 -10.53 6.41
C GLY A 193 10.97 -10.43 7.88
N PRO A 194 10.83 -9.24 8.45
CA PRO A 194 10.40 -9.05 9.85
C PRO A 194 8.88 -9.24 10.02
N LEU A 195 8.39 -10.45 9.82
CA LEU A 195 7.02 -10.91 10.03
C LEU A 195 7.04 -12.33 10.60
N ARG A 196 6.20 -12.60 11.58
CA ARG A 196 6.04 -13.95 12.15
C ARG A 196 4.70 -14.54 11.73
N LEU A 197 4.71 -15.81 11.33
CA LEU A 197 3.50 -16.62 11.21
C LEU A 197 3.52 -17.67 12.32
N ARG A 198 2.50 -17.70 13.15
CA ARG A 198 2.23 -18.83 14.06
C ARG A 198 1.44 -19.85 13.26
N VAL A 199 2.03 -21.03 13.07
CA VAL A 199 1.48 -22.07 12.20
C VAL A 199 1.19 -23.30 13.04
N GLU A 200 -0.06 -23.74 13.06
CA GLU A 200 -0.43 -25.05 13.61
C GLU A 200 -0.39 -26.09 12.52
N VAL A 201 0.27 -27.21 12.79
CA VAL A 201 0.46 -28.29 11.82
C VAL A 201 0.09 -29.66 12.38
N ASP A 202 -0.42 -30.53 11.48
CA ASP A 202 -0.51 -31.98 11.66
C ASP A 202 0.43 -32.65 10.67
N GLY A 203 1.59 -33.11 11.16
CA GLY A 203 2.69 -33.49 10.28
C GLY A 203 3.23 -32.32 9.48
N GLU A 204 3.08 -32.34 8.14
CA GLU A 204 3.46 -31.25 7.23
C GLU A 204 2.26 -30.35 6.85
N ASP A 205 1.04 -30.80 7.13
CA ASP A 205 -0.18 -30.10 6.71
C ASP A 205 -0.51 -28.96 7.67
N ILE A 206 -0.79 -27.79 7.11
CA ILE A 206 -1.13 -26.58 7.86
C ILE A 206 -2.61 -26.59 8.21
N ILE A 207 -2.92 -26.55 9.50
CA ILE A 207 -4.29 -26.50 10.03
C ILE A 207 -4.78 -25.06 10.18
N SER A 208 -3.95 -24.22 10.77
CA SER A 208 -4.24 -22.81 10.98
C SER A 208 -2.97 -21.97 10.90
N VAL A 209 -3.14 -20.69 10.52
CA VAL A 209 -2.04 -19.72 10.51
C VAL A 209 -2.55 -18.42 11.09
N LYS A 210 -1.76 -17.81 11.97
CA LYS A 210 -2.03 -16.46 12.49
C LYS A 210 -0.83 -15.55 12.19
N PRO A 211 -0.96 -14.55 11.30
CA PRO A 211 0.08 -13.56 11.07
C PRO A 211 0.26 -12.65 12.28
N ASP A 212 1.51 -12.40 12.64
CA ASP A 212 1.90 -11.49 13.70
C ASP A 212 2.78 -10.39 13.08
N VAL A 213 2.32 -9.15 13.13
CA VAL A 213 2.81 -7.99 12.39
C VAL A 213 3.18 -6.86 13.35
N GLY A 214 3.84 -5.81 12.84
CA GLY A 214 4.24 -4.67 13.66
C GLY A 214 5.74 -4.62 13.99
N TYR A 215 6.52 -5.60 13.54
CA TYR A 215 7.97 -5.68 13.82
C TYR A 215 8.79 -4.50 13.25
N VAL A 216 8.26 -3.82 12.24
CA VAL A 216 8.86 -2.63 11.63
C VAL A 216 7.94 -1.42 11.71
N TRP A 217 7.05 -1.39 12.69
CA TRP A 217 6.21 -0.24 12.94
C TRP A 217 7.06 0.97 13.37
N ARG A 218 6.94 2.08 12.65
CA ARG A 218 7.75 3.29 12.81
C ARG A 218 6.91 4.53 13.04
N ALA A 219 5.60 4.37 13.18
CA ALA A 219 4.63 5.47 13.30
C ALA A 219 4.82 6.54 12.20
N LEU A 220 5.06 6.11 10.94
CA LEU A 220 5.38 7.02 9.83
C LEU A 220 4.31 8.10 9.63
N GLU A 221 3.04 7.76 9.81
CA GLU A 221 1.93 8.70 9.70
C GLU A 221 2.09 9.86 10.71
N HIS A 222 2.51 9.54 11.95
CA HIS A 222 2.78 10.55 12.96
C HIS A 222 4.06 11.35 12.69
N LEU A 223 5.13 10.67 12.24
CA LEU A 223 6.40 11.35 11.91
C LEU A 223 6.21 12.41 10.81
N VAL A 224 5.34 12.16 9.86
CA VAL A 224 4.99 13.11 8.79
C VAL A 224 4.28 14.34 9.34
N GLU A 225 3.40 14.19 10.34
CA GLU A 225 2.69 15.31 10.98
C GLU A 225 3.62 16.34 11.64
N GLY A 226 4.82 15.90 12.04
CA GLY A 226 5.86 16.76 12.64
C GLY A 226 6.83 17.41 11.64
N LYS A 227 6.66 17.20 10.33
CA LYS A 227 7.54 17.71 9.27
C LYS A 227 6.80 18.68 8.35
N ASP A 228 7.53 19.61 7.74
CA ASP A 228 6.96 20.38 6.63
C ASP A 228 6.65 19.47 5.43
N PHE A 229 5.86 19.96 4.46
CA PHE A 229 5.37 19.16 3.33
C PHE A 229 6.49 18.58 2.45
N VAL A 230 7.65 19.21 2.40
CA VAL A 230 8.82 18.71 1.66
C VAL A 230 9.63 17.75 2.53
N GLY A 231 9.88 18.09 3.78
CA GLY A 231 10.61 17.27 4.75
C GLY A 231 9.90 15.94 5.05
N ALA A 232 8.56 15.88 4.93
CA ALA A 232 7.77 14.67 5.05
C ALA A 232 8.14 13.60 4.00
N LEU A 233 8.61 14.01 2.82
CA LEU A 233 9.05 13.08 1.77
C LEU A 233 10.15 12.13 2.23
N VAL A 234 11.00 12.55 3.15
CA VAL A 234 12.06 11.69 3.72
C VAL A 234 11.48 10.45 4.41
N ALA A 235 10.34 10.59 5.08
CA ALA A 235 9.62 9.47 5.68
C ALA A 235 8.85 8.67 4.61
N ILE A 236 8.19 9.35 3.68
CA ILE A 236 7.38 8.74 2.62
C ILE A 236 8.21 7.84 1.70
N GLU A 237 9.38 8.29 1.25
CA GLU A 237 10.24 7.48 0.39
C GLU A 237 10.79 6.23 1.08
N ARG A 238 10.76 6.17 2.41
CA ARG A 238 11.19 5.04 3.22
C ARG A 238 10.07 4.09 3.63
N ILE A 239 8.85 4.29 3.15
CA ILE A 239 7.76 3.32 3.31
C ILE A 239 8.19 1.98 2.73
N CYS A 240 8.73 1.99 1.50
CA CYS A 240 9.33 0.83 0.89
C CYS A 240 10.50 1.24 -0.01
N PHE A 241 11.65 0.71 0.25
CA PHE A 241 12.88 1.01 -0.50
C PHE A 241 12.90 0.45 -1.92
N MET A 242 12.00 -0.47 -2.25
CA MET A 242 11.94 -1.08 -3.59
C MET A 242 11.30 -0.15 -4.62
N ASP A 243 10.24 0.57 -4.24
CA ASP A 243 9.52 1.52 -5.08
C ASP A 243 9.16 2.75 -4.25
N ASN A 244 10.13 3.59 -4.01
CA ASN A 244 9.96 4.83 -3.27
C ASN A 244 9.30 5.93 -4.12
N THR A 245 9.55 5.93 -5.44
CA THR A 245 9.13 6.98 -6.36
C THR A 245 7.61 7.10 -6.42
N ASN A 246 6.89 5.99 -6.60
CA ASN A 246 5.43 6.03 -6.67
C ASN A 246 4.78 6.42 -5.33
N ALA A 247 5.39 6.08 -4.19
CA ALA A 247 4.93 6.55 -2.88
C ALA A 247 5.06 8.08 -2.75
N MET A 248 6.19 8.65 -3.22
CA MET A 248 6.38 10.10 -3.26
C MET A 248 5.41 10.78 -4.21
N ILE A 249 5.11 10.20 -5.39
CA ILE A 249 4.10 10.71 -6.32
C ILE A 249 2.73 10.77 -5.64
N CYS A 250 2.33 9.71 -4.94
CA CYS A 250 1.06 9.67 -4.21
C CYS A 250 0.93 10.82 -3.21
N TYR A 251 1.95 11.02 -2.38
CA TYR A 251 1.97 12.11 -1.41
C TYR A 251 1.97 13.50 -2.07
N ALA A 252 2.84 13.70 -3.06
CA ALA A 252 2.97 14.99 -3.74
C ALA A 252 1.66 15.44 -4.40
N GLN A 253 0.91 14.52 -5.02
CA GLN A 253 -0.39 14.81 -5.62
C GLN A 253 -1.42 15.28 -4.58
N ALA A 254 -1.46 14.69 -3.39
CA ALA A 254 -2.36 15.13 -2.32
C ALA A 254 -2.03 16.58 -1.86
N VAL A 255 -0.74 16.87 -1.72
CA VAL A 255 -0.26 18.24 -1.37
C VAL A 255 -0.61 19.24 -2.46
N GLU A 256 -0.40 18.91 -3.73
CA GLU A 256 -0.68 19.75 -4.90
C GLU A 256 -2.18 20.04 -5.04
N GLU A 257 -3.02 19.07 -4.77
CA GLU A 257 -4.47 19.20 -4.79
C GLU A 257 -4.95 20.22 -3.75
N ILE A 258 -4.49 20.11 -2.49
CA ILE A 258 -4.84 21.08 -1.43
C ILE A 258 -4.27 22.47 -1.76
N ALA A 259 -3.07 22.52 -2.34
CA ALA A 259 -2.45 23.78 -2.78
C ALA A 259 -3.17 24.44 -3.96
N GLY A 260 -4.02 23.70 -4.69
CA GLY A 260 -4.67 24.16 -5.92
C GLY A 260 -3.66 24.52 -7.02
N LYS A 261 -2.51 23.82 -7.08
CA LYS A 261 -1.42 24.09 -8.02
C LYS A 261 -1.14 22.86 -8.88
N PRO A 262 -1.62 22.82 -10.13
CA PRO A 262 -1.28 21.75 -11.06
C PRO A 262 0.21 21.82 -11.43
N ILE A 263 0.81 20.66 -11.63
CA ILE A 263 2.19 20.54 -12.15
C ILE A 263 2.23 20.74 -13.66
N THR A 264 3.42 20.98 -14.19
CA THR A 264 3.60 21.15 -15.64
C THR A 264 3.41 19.82 -16.39
N PRO A 265 3.03 19.84 -17.68
CA PRO A 265 2.98 18.64 -18.51
C PRO A 265 4.32 17.91 -18.60
N PHE A 266 5.43 18.64 -18.59
CA PHE A 266 6.78 18.08 -18.51
C PHE A 266 6.98 17.28 -17.21
N ALA A 267 6.73 17.89 -16.07
CA ALA A 267 6.87 17.22 -14.76
C ALA A 267 5.94 16.01 -14.63
N SER A 268 4.73 16.09 -15.20
CA SER A 268 3.78 14.96 -15.27
C SER A 268 4.37 13.78 -16.04
N MET A 269 4.96 14.02 -17.21
CA MET A 269 5.59 12.94 -18.01
C MET A 269 6.87 12.40 -17.35
N MET A 270 7.64 13.26 -16.69
CA MET A 270 8.80 12.85 -15.90
C MET A 270 8.37 11.92 -14.75
N ARG A 271 7.24 12.18 -14.07
CA ARG A 271 6.70 11.31 -13.03
C ARG A 271 6.31 9.93 -13.58
N VAL A 272 5.72 9.86 -14.78
CA VAL A 272 5.45 8.58 -15.45
C VAL A 272 6.76 7.82 -15.68
N MET A 273 7.76 8.46 -16.26
CA MET A 273 9.07 7.82 -16.53
C MET A 273 9.73 7.30 -15.25
N LEU A 274 9.84 8.14 -14.23
CA LEU A 274 10.49 7.77 -12.96
C LEU A 274 9.68 6.72 -12.18
N GLY A 275 8.34 6.81 -12.20
CA GLY A 275 7.45 5.83 -11.57
C GLY A 275 7.56 4.45 -12.20
N GLU A 276 7.66 4.38 -13.55
CA GLU A 276 7.82 3.10 -14.24
C GLU A 276 9.23 2.50 -14.05
N ILE A 277 10.29 3.31 -13.97
CA ILE A 277 11.62 2.82 -13.58
C ILE A 277 11.56 2.21 -12.17
N GLY A 278 10.92 2.88 -11.20
CA GLY A 278 10.71 2.36 -9.86
C GLY A 278 9.93 1.04 -9.85
N ARG A 279 8.89 0.92 -10.67
CA ARG A 279 8.12 -0.32 -10.86
C ARG A 279 8.99 -1.47 -11.38
N VAL A 280 9.76 -1.23 -12.43
CA VAL A 280 10.69 -2.23 -13.01
C VAL A 280 11.69 -2.71 -11.98
N VAL A 281 12.35 -1.80 -11.28
CA VAL A 281 13.30 -2.09 -10.20
C VAL A 281 12.67 -2.95 -9.11
N SER A 282 11.42 -2.65 -8.73
CA SER A 282 10.69 -3.39 -7.71
C SER A 282 10.27 -4.78 -8.22
N HIS A 283 9.72 -4.89 -9.44
CA HIS A 283 9.28 -6.16 -9.99
C HIS A 283 10.44 -7.14 -10.21
N LEU A 284 11.58 -6.68 -10.73
CA LEU A 284 12.77 -7.52 -10.89
C LEU A 284 13.30 -8.03 -9.54
N MET A 285 13.23 -7.21 -8.49
CA MET A 285 13.54 -7.66 -7.13
C MET A 285 12.54 -8.70 -6.60
N GLY A 286 11.24 -8.49 -6.85
CA GLY A 286 10.17 -9.44 -6.48
C GLY A 286 10.34 -10.78 -7.20
N ILE A 287 10.64 -10.75 -8.50
CA ILE A 287 10.96 -11.91 -9.32
C ILE A 287 12.15 -12.67 -8.74
N GLY A 288 13.26 -11.98 -8.46
CA GLY A 288 14.44 -12.58 -7.85
C GLY A 288 14.16 -13.17 -6.47
N GLY A 289 13.45 -12.44 -5.62
CA GLY A 289 13.07 -12.90 -4.27
C GLY A 289 12.23 -14.17 -4.30
N PHE A 290 11.29 -14.28 -5.23
CA PHE A 290 10.48 -15.47 -5.39
C PHE A 290 11.32 -16.71 -5.74
N PHE A 291 12.31 -16.58 -6.63
CA PHE A 291 13.22 -17.69 -6.94
C PHE A 291 14.11 -18.07 -5.77
N ASN A 292 14.52 -17.10 -4.95
CA ASN A 292 15.25 -17.39 -3.72
C ASN A 292 14.43 -18.28 -2.78
N THR A 293 13.14 -18.04 -2.64
CA THR A 293 12.26 -18.88 -1.81
C THR A 293 12.14 -20.32 -2.31
N MET A 294 12.43 -20.56 -3.58
CA MET A 294 12.49 -21.88 -4.20
C MET A 294 13.88 -22.53 -4.11
N GLY A 295 14.87 -21.87 -3.51
CA GLY A 295 16.25 -22.34 -3.44
C GLY A 295 17.05 -22.12 -4.74
N LEU A 296 16.53 -21.33 -5.69
CA LEU A 296 17.15 -21.06 -6.99
C LEU A 296 17.93 -19.73 -6.97
N VAL A 297 18.93 -19.63 -6.09
CA VAL A 297 19.70 -18.39 -5.83
C VAL A 297 20.37 -17.83 -7.09
N THR A 298 20.83 -18.66 -8.02
CA THR A 298 21.43 -18.22 -9.28
C THR A 298 20.45 -17.40 -10.11
N LEU A 299 19.18 -17.79 -10.14
CA LEU A 299 18.13 -17.04 -10.85
C LEU A 299 17.79 -15.72 -10.15
N GLN A 300 17.87 -15.68 -8.82
CA GLN A 300 17.78 -14.43 -8.08
C GLN A 300 18.89 -13.47 -8.50
N MET A 301 20.16 -13.93 -8.52
CA MET A 301 21.29 -13.09 -8.90
C MET A 301 21.15 -12.56 -10.31
N TRP A 302 20.66 -13.36 -11.24
CA TRP A 302 20.42 -12.90 -12.61
C TRP A 302 19.31 -11.83 -12.71
N ALA A 303 18.21 -12.00 -11.98
CA ALA A 303 17.18 -10.96 -11.92
C ALA A 303 17.72 -9.64 -11.35
N LEU A 304 18.61 -9.72 -10.35
CA LEU A 304 19.27 -8.55 -9.78
C LEU A 304 20.26 -7.91 -10.76
N ASP A 305 20.98 -8.69 -11.56
CA ASP A 305 21.87 -8.15 -12.60
C ASP A 305 21.10 -7.31 -13.63
N VAL A 306 19.96 -7.82 -14.09
CA VAL A 306 19.09 -7.04 -15.00
C VAL A 306 18.54 -5.78 -14.32
N ARG A 307 18.23 -5.84 -13.04
CA ARG A 307 17.76 -4.69 -12.23
C ARG A 307 18.82 -3.57 -12.18
N GLU A 308 20.10 -3.91 -12.15
CA GLU A 308 21.19 -2.93 -12.06
C GLU A 308 21.16 -1.90 -13.20
N TYR A 309 20.78 -2.30 -14.43
CA TYR A 309 20.67 -1.37 -15.57
C TYR A 309 19.73 -0.18 -15.28
N PHE A 310 18.65 -0.41 -14.55
CA PHE A 310 17.66 0.62 -14.18
C PHE A 310 18.08 1.40 -12.94
N LEU A 311 18.84 0.78 -12.03
CA LEU A 311 19.42 1.49 -10.88
C LEU A 311 20.48 2.49 -11.31
N ASP A 312 21.28 2.17 -12.35
CA ASP A 312 22.25 3.09 -12.93
C ASP A 312 21.55 4.34 -13.50
N VAL A 313 20.38 4.17 -14.14
CA VAL A 313 19.57 5.32 -14.62
C VAL A 313 19.10 6.19 -13.44
N LEU A 314 18.66 5.61 -12.32
CA LEU A 314 18.26 6.36 -11.13
C LEU A 314 19.43 7.10 -10.51
N GLU A 315 20.61 6.49 -10.47
CA GLU A 315 21.84 7.10 -9.98
C GLU A 315 22.28 8.27 -10.87
N ASP A 316 22.26 8.11 -12.20
CA ASP A 316 22.56 9.18 -13.15
C ASP A 316 21.61 10.37 -13.01
N TYR A 317 20.33 10.11 -12.66
CA TYR A 317 19.32 11.16 -12.49
C TYR A 317 19.44 11.89 -11.16
N SER A 318 19.60 11.16 -10.06
CA SER A 318 19.44 11.68 -8.69
C SER A 318 20.71 11.67 -7.85
N GLY A 319 21.74 10.93 -8.28
CA GLY A 319 22.94 10.64 -7.49
C GLY A 319 22.75 9.52 -6.46
N ALA A 320 21.58 8.87 -6.45
CA ALA A 320 21.26 7.79 -5.52
C ALA A 320 20.57 6.62 -6.24
N ARG A 321 20.94 5.40 -5.89
CA ARG A 321 20.35 4.16 -6.44
C ARG A 321 19.02 3.82 -5.75
N ILE A 322 18.91 4.14 -4.47
CA ILE A 322 17.76 3.93 -3.59
C ILE A 322 17.54 5.22 -2.80
N ALA A 323 16.29 5.54 -2.45
CA ALA A 323 15.93 6.79 -1.80
C ALA A 323 16.38 8.01 -2.62
N THR A 324 15.87 8.07 -3.84
CA THR A 324 16.31 9.01 -4.90
C THR A 324 15.89 10.45 -4.65
N ALA A 325 14.95 10.69 -3.74
CA ALA A 325 14.35 12.01 -3.49
C ALA A 325 13.95 12.75 -4.78
N SER A 326 13.52 12.00 -5.81
CA SER A 326 13.34 12.49 -7.18
C SER A 326 12.06 13.30 -7.39
N ILE A 327 11.06 13.09 -6.53
CA ILE A 327 9.74 13.74 -6.60
C ILE A 327 9.61 14.74 -5.46
N GLU A 328 9.01 15.90 -5.76
CA GLU A 328 8.69 16.92 -4.77
C GLU A 328 7.30 17.51 -5.10
N PRO A 329 6.52 17.97 -4.11
CA PRO A 329 5.29 18.71 -4.38
C PRO A 329 5.56 19.90 -5.31
N GLY A 330 4.87 19.91 -6.47
CA GLY A 330 5.08 20.87 -7.55
C GLY A 330 5.79 20.30 -8.77
N GLY A 331 6.36 19.08 -8.71
CA GLY A 331 6.98 18.49 -9.90
C GLY A 331 8.00 17.40 -9.63
N VAL A 332 9.18 17.55 -10.23
CA VAL A 332 10.35 16.69 -10.07
C VAL A 332 11.54 17.52 -9.63
N ARG A 333 12.36 16.95 -8.72
CA ARG A 333 13.41 17.69 -8.04
C ARG A 333 14.57 18.10 -8.93
N TYR A 334 14.90 17.26 -9.91
CA TYR A 334 16.06 17.48 -10.78
C TYR A 334 15.60 17.72 -12.22
N PRO A 335 16.27 18.64 -12.97
CA PRO A 335 15.98 18.81 -14.39
C PRO A 335 16.48 17.60 -15.20
N LEU A 336 15.80 17.31 -16.31
CA LEU A 336 16.18 16.24 -17.20
C LEU A 336 17.42 16.63 -18.04
N LYS A 337 18.43 15.79 -17.99
CA LYS A 337 19.57 15.84 -18.94
C LYS A 337 19.26 14.87 -20.09
N LEU A 338 19.45 15.28 -21.34
CA LEU A 338 19.15 14.44 -22.52
C LEU A 338 19.95 13.12 -22.53
N ALA A 339 21.18 13.12 -22.02
CA ALA A 339 21.99 11.91 -21.88
C ALA A 339 21.31 10.83 -21.02
N LEU A 340 20.46 11.22 -20.05
CA LEU A 340 19.70 10.26 -19.25
C LEU A 340 18.73 9.43 -20.09
N LEU A 341 18.13 10.02 -21.13
CA LEU A 341 17.25 9.29 -22.04
C LEU A 341 18.03 8.23 -22.85
N GLU A 342 19.27 8.53 -23.21
CA GLU A 342 20.15 7.58 -23.90
C GLU A 342 20.56 6.43 -22.99
N THR A 343 20.90 6.72 -21.72
CA THR A 343 21.17 5.69 -20.69
C THR A 343 19.96 4.79 -20.50
N LEU A 344 18.75 5.36 -20.41
CA LEU A 344 17.51 4.60 -20.24
C LEU A 344 17.19 3.73 -21.47
N GLU A 345 17.36 4.25 -22.69
CA GLU A 345 17.21 3.47 -23.93
C GLU A 345 18.19 2.29 -23.99
N ALA A 346 19.43 2.51 -23.56
CA ALA A 346 20.42 1.44 -23.49
C ALA A 346 20.02 0.37 -22.43
N ALA A 347 19.47 0.77 -21.29
CA ALA A 347 18.97 -0.16 -20.28
C ALA A 347 17.80 -0.99 -20.81
N ILE A 348 16.84 -0.37 -21.50
CA ILE A 348 15.70 -1.06 -22.15
C ILE A 348 16.22 -2.06 -23.19
N ALA A 349 17.14 -1.66 -24.05
CA ALA A 349 17.72 -2.53 -25.08
C ALA A 349 18.44 -3.76 -24.48
N LYS A 350 19.16 -3.58 -23.36
CA LYS A 350 19.79 -4.69 -22.63
C LYS A 350 18.76 -5.66 -22.07
N TYR A 351 17.68 -5.15 -21.46
CA TYR A 351 16.57 -6.00 -20.98
C TYR A 351 15.95 -6.79 -22.14
N GLU A 352 15.63 -6.13 -23.26
CA GLU A 352 15.00 -6.77 -24.41
C GLU A 352 15.88 -7.86 -25.05
N ALA A 353 17.20 -7.67 -25.07
CA ALA A 353 18.15 -8.67 -25.57
C ALA A 353 18.14 -9.97 -24.73
N THR A 354 17.91 -9.87 -23.44
CA THR A 354 17.88 -11.02 -22.52
C THR A 354 16.46 -11.55 -22.25
N ARG A 355 15.42 -10.81 -22.65
CA ARG A 355 14.01 -11.07 -22.27
C ARG A 355 13.53 -12.48 -22.60
N SER A 356 13.80 -12.99 -23.81
CA SER A 356 13.30 -14.30 -24.24
C SER A 356 13.93 -15.44 -23.44
N GLU A 357 15.21 -15.36 -23.15
CA GLU A 357 15.92 -16.33 -22.33
C GLU A 357 15.49 -16.25 -20.87
N PHE A 358 15.38 -15.04 -20.35
CA PHE A 358 14.88 -14.73 -19.01
C PHE A 358 13.46 -15.30 -18.80
N TYR A 359 12.54 -15.04 -19.75
CA TYR A 359 11.20 -15.59 -19.73
C TYR A 359 11.18 -17.13 -19.79
N ALA A 360 11.97 -17.73 -20.68
CA ALA A 360 12.05 -19.18 -20.82
C ALA A 360 12.49 -19.86 -19.53
N ILE A 361 13.54 -19.36 -18.89
CA ILE A 361 14.06 -19.94 -17.65
C ILE A 361 13.10 -19.70 -16.48
N PHE A 362 12.49 -18.55 -16.39
CA PHE A 362 11.66 -18.18 -15.23
C PHE A 362 10.24 -18.73 -15.33
N ILE A 363 9.57 -18.60 -16.48
CA ILE A 363 8.14 -18.96 -16.61
C ILE A 363 7.96 -20.41 -17.02
N THR A 364 8.77 -20.94 -17.95
CA THR A 364 8.60 -22.30 -18.48
C THR A 364 9.38 -23.36 -17.69
N ASN A 365 10.08 -22.97 -16.63
CA ASN A 365 10.84 -23.87 -15.79
C ASN A 365 9.93 -24.98 -15.20
N PRO A 366 10.28 -26.29 -15.35
CA PRO A 366 9.48 -27.40 -14.84
C PRO A 366 9.24 -27.34 -13.33
N THR A 367 10.22 -26.88 -12.54
CA THR A 367 10.08 -26.71 -11.09
C THR A 367 9.02 -25.68 -10.75
N MET A 368 9.03 -24.52 -11.46
CA MET A 368 7.99 -23.50 -11.32
C MET A 368 6.62 -24.08 -11.65
N GLN A 369 6.51 -24.78 -12.79
CA GLN A 369 5.24 -25.38 -13.22
C GLN A 369 4.70 -26.38 -12.20
N SER A 370 5.54 -27.25 -11.65
CA SER A 370 5.12 -28.28 -10.70
C SER A 370 4.74 -27.70 -9.34
N ARG A 371 5.49 -26.71 -8.84
CA ARG A 371 5.33 -26.21 -7.48
C ARG A 371 4.37 -25.04 -7.33
N ALA A 372 4.30 -24.13 -8.31
CA ALA A 372 3.59 -22.85 -8.13
C ALA A 372 2.20 -22.80 -8.80
N THR A 373 1.83 -23.77 -9.65
CA THR A 373 0.59 -23.71 -10.45
C THR A 373 -0.67 -23.98 -9.62
N LYS A 374 -0.57 -24.81 -8.58
CA LYS A 374 -1.75 -25.31 -7.83
C LYS A 374 -1.89 -24.74 -6.43
N ILE A 375 -1.00 -23.86 -6.00
CA ILE A 375 -0.96 -23.33 -4.64
C ILE A 375 -1.35 -21.86 -4.59
N GLY A 376 -1.86 -21.44 -3.42
CA GLY A 376 -2.20 -20.05 -3.12
C GLY A 376 -3.20 -19.43 -4.11
N ILE A 377 -4.21 -20.19 -4.52
CA ILE A 377 -5.20 -19.74 -5.51
C ILE A 377 -6.10 -18.66 -4.91
N VAL A 378 -6.11 -17.49 -5.53
CA VAL A 378 -6.98 -16.36 -5.20
C VAL A 378 -8.06 -16.26 -6.26
N THR A 379 -9.33 -16.40 -5.87
CA THR A 379 -10.46 -16.28 -6.79
C THR A 379 -10.85 -14.80 -7.01
N PRO A 380 -11.54 -14.46 -8.12
CA PRO A 380 -12.07 -13.11 -8.31
C PRO A 380 -12.99 -12.64 -7.18
N GLU A 381 -13.77 -13.56 -6.58
CA GLU A 381 -14.61 -13.25 -5.42
C GLU A 381 -13.79 -12.87 -4.19
N MET A 382 -12.69 -13.59 -3.92
CA MET A 382 -11.75 -13.22 -2.85
C MET A 382 -11.14 -11.83 -3.07
N VAL A 383 -10.83 -11.48 -4.32
CA VAL A 383 -10.32 -10.15 -4.67
C VAL A 383 -11.33 -9.08 -4.28
N LEU A 384 -12.57 -9.21 -4.74
CA LEU A 384 -13.64 -8.22 -4.51
C LEU A 384 -14.02 -8.10 -3.02
N THR A 385 -14.06 -9.23 -2.30
CA THR A 385 -14.50 -9.27 -0.91
C THR A 385 -13.44 -8.76 0.06
N ASN A 386 -12.15 -9.06 -0.21
CA ASN A 386 -11.05 -8.74 0.69
C ASN A 386 -10.24 -7.50 0.26
N GLY A 387 -10.65 -6.79 -0.79
CA GLY A 387 -9.99 -5.58 -1.25
C GLY A 387 -8.56 -5.82 -1.74
N LEU A 388 -8.33 -6.96 -2.41
CA LEU A 388 -7.03 -7.27 -2.98
C LEU A 388 -6.82 -6.46 -4.26
N CYS A 389 -5.59 -6.03 -4.51
CA CYS A 389 -5.29 -5.14 -5.63
C CYS A 389 -3.98 -5.53 -6.33
N GLY A 390 -3.62 -4.78 -7.37
CA GLY A 390 -2.37 -4.94 -8.08
C GLY A 390 -2.21 -6.30 -8.75
N VAL A 391 -1.00 -6.81 -8.69
CA VAL A 391 -0.62 -8.12 -9.26
C VAL A 391 -1.51 -9.26 -8.78
N VAL A 392 -1.94 -9.24 -7.51
CA VAL A 392 -2.79 -10.30 -6.92
C VAL A 392 -4.17 -10.31 -7.59
N ALA A 393 -4.78 -9.14 -7.76
CA ALA A 393 -6.08 -9.01 -8.42
C ALA A 393 -6.00 -9.35 -9.92
N ARG A 394 -4.99 -8.83 -10.62
CA ARG A 394 -4.80 -9.07 -12.06
C ARG A 394 -4.47 -10.52 -12.38
N ALA A 395 -3.74 -11.22 -11.51
CA ALA A 395 -3.49 -12.65 -11.64
C ALA A 395 -4.75 -13.51 -11.53
N SER A 396 -5.79 -13.00 -10.88
CA SER A 396 -7.10 -13.62 -10.71
C SER A 396 -8.11 -13.19 -11.81
N GLY A 397 -7.66 -12.49 -12.85
CA GLY A 397 -8.50 -12.03 -13.96
C GLY A 397 -9.32 -10.76 -13.67
N VAL A 398 -9.14 -10.12 -12.51
CA VAL A 398 -9.86 -8.89 -12.20
C VAL A 398 -9.16 -7.69 -12.85
N LYS A 399 -9.90 -6.96 -13.69
CA LYS A 399 -9.41 -5.77 -14.39
C LYS A 399 -9.38 -4.59 -13.43
N THR A 400 -8.22 -4.31 -12.85
CA THR A 400 -7.99 -3.16 -11.98
C THR A 400 -6.55 -2.67 -12.12
N ASP A 401 -6.40 -1.38 -12.40
CA ASP A 401 -5.11 -0.68 -12.47
C ASP A 401 -5.39 0.82 -12.39
N ILE A 402 -4.92 1.49 -11.35
CA ILE A 402 -5.21 2.90 -11.11
C ILE A 402 -4.69 3.80 -12.24
N ARG A 403 -3.64 3.38 -12.97
CA ARG A 403 -3.13 4.11 -14.14
C ARG A 403 -4.15 4.21 -15.27
N LEU A 404 -5.06 3.21 -15.38
CA LEU A 404 -6.15 3.15 -16.36
C LEU A 404 -7.49 3.59 -15.77
N ASP A 405 -7.75 3.25 -14.51
CA ASP A 405 -9.06 3.42 -13.87
C ASP A 405 -9.29 4.85 -13.36
N GLU A 406 -8.23 5.48 -12.84
CA GLU A 406 -8.20 6.86 -12.33
C GLU A 406 -6.85 7.50 -12.72
N PRO A 407 -6.62 7.78 -14.02
CA PRO A 407 -5.33 8.23 -14.53
C PRO A 407 -4.78 9.43 -13.77
N TYR A 408 -3.53 9.32 -13.35
CA TYR A 408 -2.78 10.36 -12.67
C TYR A 408 -1.49 10.71 -13.44
N ALA A 409 -0.81 11.79 -13.06
CA ALA A 409 0.32 12.31 -13.81
C ALA A 409 -0.04 12.46 -15.32
N ALA A 410 0.65 11.77 -16.20
CA ALA A 410 0.39 11.79 -17.65
C ALA A 410 0.04 10.40 -18.20
N TYR A 411 -0.48 9.47 -17.37
CA TYR A 411 -0.88 8.15 -17.84
C TYR A 411 -2.05 8.18 -18.83
N ASP A 412 -2.87 9.22 -18.82
CA ASP A 412 -3.91 9.47 -19.83
C ASP A 412 -3.37 9.64 -21.26
N LYS A 413 -2.06 9.91 -21.41
CA LYS A 413 -1.36 10.07 -22.69
C LYS A 413 -0.57 8.83 -23.12
N ILE A 414 -0.62 7.76 -22.33
CA ILE A 414 0.12 6.53 -22.55
C ILE A 414 -0.84 5.44 -23.02
N ASP A 415 -0.48 4.77 -24.10
CA ASP A 415 -1.19 3.59 -24.56
C ASP A 415 -0.74 2.36 -23.75
N MET A 416 -1.66 1.81 -22.97
CA MET A 416 -1.42 0.65 -22.11
C MET A 416 -2.69 -0.15 -21.89
N THR A 417 -2.57 -1.39 -21.42
CA THR A 417 -3.69 -2.30 -21.18
C THR A 417 -3.55 -3.03 -19.86
N TYR A 418 -4.62 -3.69 -19.38
CA TYR A 418 -4.53 -4.51 -18.18
C TYR A 418 -3.70 -5.77 -18.43
N MET A 419 -2.67 -6.00 -17.62
CA MET A 419 -1.86 -7.23 -17.66
C MET A 419 -2.52 -8.32 -16.80
N LEU A 420 -3.21 -9.26 -17.43
CA LEU A 420 -4.04 -10.24 -16.75
C LEU A 420 -3.47 -11.67 -16.85
N ALA A 421 -3.82 -12.48 -15.85
CA ALA A 421 -3.84 -13.95 -15.91
C ALA A 421 -5.21 -14.44 -15.39
N GLU A 422 -5.47 -15.75 -15.33
CA GLU A 422 -6.84 -16.22 -15.14
C GLU A 422 -7.05 -17.09 -13.88
N GLN A 423 -6.02 -17.81 -13.40
CA GLN A 423 -6.22 -18.82 -12.36
C GLN A 423 -5.90 -18.35 -10.94
N GLY A 424 -5.31 -17.17 -10.76
CA GLY A 424 -4.97 -16.61 -9.46
C GLY A 424 -3.96 -17.40 -8.63
N SER A 425 -3.22 -18.35 -9.23
CA SER A 425 -2.21 -19.14 -8.54
C SER A 425 -0.92 -18.35 -8.28
N ALA A 426 -0.04 -18.88 -7.43
CA ALA A 426 1.27 -18.28 -7.19
C ALA A 426 2.05 -18.06 -8.50
N LYS A 427 1.99 -19.01 -9.43
CA LYS A 427 2.57 -18.90 -10.78
C LYS A 427 1.98 -17.74 -11.58
N ASN A 428 0.64 -17.58 -11.56
CA ASN A 428 -0.02 -16.52 -12.33
C ASN A 428 0.34 -15.13 -11.81
N ARG A 429 0.49 -14.94 -10.51
CA ARG A 429 0.98 -13.67 -9.94
C ARG A 429 2.38 -13.35 -10.47
N PHE A 430 3.20 -14.36 -10.55
CA PHE A 430 4.55 -14.23 -11.09
C PHE A 430 4.58 -13.93 -12.60
N GLU A 431 3.70 -14.56 -13.38
CA GLU A 431 3.53 -14.24 -14.82
C GLU A 431 3.08 -12.78 -15.02
N VAL A 432 2.20 -12.27 -14.14
CA VAL A 432 1.76 -10.87 -14.22
C VAL A 432 2.91 -9.92 -13.94
N LEU A 433 3.79 -10.21 -12.96
CA LEU A 433 4.99 -9.39 -12.73
C LEU A 433 5.84 -9.24 -13.99
N PHE A 434 6.08 -10.33 -14.73
CA PHE A 434 6.82 -10.27 -16.00
C PHE A 434 6.10 -9.44 -17.07
N LYS A 435 4.79 -9.65 -17.23
CA LYS A 435 3.99 -8.88 -18.18
C LYS A 435 4.01 -7.38 -17.86
N GLU A 436 4.02 -7.03 -16.58
CA GLU A 436 4.10 -5.63 -16.15
C GLU A 436 5.49 -5.04 -16.37
N VAL A 437 6.57 -5.80 -16.24
CA VAL A 437 7.92 -5.34 -16.64
C VAL A 437 7.95 -5.05 -18.14
N ASP A 438 7.44 -5.97 -18.98
CA ASP A 438 7.35 -5.76 -20.43
C ASP A 438 6.53 -4.51 -20.77
N GLN A 439 5.35 -4.35 -20.14
CA GLN A 439 4.52 -3.16 -20.34
C GLN A 439 5.25 -1.88 -19.90
N SER A 440 5.99 -1.92 -18.79
CA SER A 440 6.77 -0.77 -18.34
C SER A 440 7.84 -0.38 -19.36
N MET A 441 8.45 -1.35 -20.08
CA MET A 441 9.37 -1.01 -21.19
C MET A 441 8.65 -0.23 -22.30
N ASP A 442 7.44 -0.64 -22.67
CA ASP A 442 6.66 0.06 -23.70
C ASP A 442 6.23 1.46 -23.23
N ILE A 443 5.83 1.60 -21.95
CA ILE A 443 5.50 2.89 -21.35
C ILE A 443 6.73 3.81 -21.33
N LEU A 444 7.90 3.29 -20.95
CA LEU A 444 9.15 4.05 -20.91
C LEU A 444 9.54 4.56 -22.31
N LYS A 445 9.41 3.74 -23.36
CA LYS A 445 9.63 4.18 -24.74
C LYS A 445 8.72 5.30 -25.16
N GLN A 446 7.41 5.21 -24.82
CA GLN A 446 6.44 6.27 -25.10
C GLN A 446 6.78 7.55 -24.32
N ALA A 447 7.19 7.44 -23.05
CA ALA A 447 7.59 8.59 -22.24
C ALA A 447 8.85 9.27 -22.81
N ILE A 448 9.86 8.50 -23.22
CA ILE A 448 11.07 9.01 -23.88
C ILE A 448 10.72 9.77 -25.16
N ALA A 449 9.88 9.17 -26.03
CA ALA A 449 9.47 9.79 -27.28
C ALA A 449 8.72 11.11 -27.03
N ASN A 450 7.79 11.14 -26.05
CA ASN A 450 7.03 12.34 -25.68
C ASN A 450 7.95 13.44 -25.13
N LEU A 451 8.88 13.09 -24.24
CA LEU A 451 9.83 14.04 -23.66
C LEU A 451 10.76 14.64 -24.75
N ARG A 452 11.30 13.83 -25.65
CA ARG A 452 12.13 14.31 -26.76
C ARG A 452 11.35 15.25 -27.69
N GLN A 453 10.18 14.81 -28.13
CA GLN A 453 9.33 15.63 -29.00
C GLN A 453 8.99 16.97 -28.36
N GLY A 454 8.58 16.98 -27.08
CA GLY A 454 8.24 18.22 -26.36
C GLY A 454 9.44 19.16 -26.17
N ILE A 455 10.64 18.63 -26.00
CA ILE A 455 11.88 19.43 -25.91
C ILE A 455 12.27 19.99 -27.28
N GLU A 456 12.20 19.18 -28.34
CA GLU A 456 12.54 19.59 -29.71
C GLU A 456 11.55 20.63 -30.24
N SER A 457 10.26 20.52 -29.95
CA SER A 457 9.25 21.52 -30.31
C SER A 457 9.34 22.81 -29.49
N GLY A 458 10.06 22.79 -28.36
CA GLY A 458 10.15 23.89 -27.41
C GLY A 458 8.96 24.02 -26.44
N ASP A 459 8.06 23.02 -26.44
CA ASP A 459 6.92 22.96 -25.51
C ASP A 459 7.39 22.61 -24.09
N TYR A 460 8.50 21.85 -23.96
CA TYR A 460 9.11 21.48 -22.70
C TYR A 460 10.47 22.15 -22.53
N ARG A 461 10.67 22.76 -21.38
CA ARG A 461 11.92 23.41 -20.98
C ARG A 461 12.39 22.80 -19.67
N PRO A 462 13.23 21.74 -19.70
CA PRO A 462 13.58 20.95 -18.53
C PRO A 462 14.00 21.77 -17.30
N GLU A 463 14.78 22.83 -17.49
CA GLU A 463 15.25 23.70 -16.41
C GLU A 463 14.14 24.57 -15.75
N LYS A 464 13.06 24.87 -16.47
CA LYS A 464 11.98 25.76 -16.00
C LYS A 464 10.72 25.01 -15.63
N ASP A 465 10.44 23.93 -16.34
CA ASP A 465 9.18 23.22 -16.26
C ASP A 465 9.25 22.01 -15.30
N ALA A 466 10.43 21.75 -14.69
CA ALA A 466 10.62 20.68 -13.71
C ALA A 466 9.79 20.88 -12.44
N MET A 467 9.63 22.14 -11.99
CA MET A 467 9.03 22.45 -10.70
C MET A 467 8.14 23.69 -10.76
N VAL A 468 6.93 23.56 -10.22
CA VAL A 468 6.02 24.66 -9.87
C VAL A 468 6.14 24.97 -8.39
N ARG A 469 6.28 26.22 -8.01
CA ARG A 469 6.39 26.61 -6.61
C ARG A 469 5.09 26.36 -5.85
N ILE A 470 5.11 25.48 -4.89
CA ILE A 470 4.03 25.25 -3.93
C ILE A 470 4.21 26.20 -2.73
N PRO A 471 3.14 26.81 -2.20
CA PRO A 471 3.21 27.62 -0.99
C PRO A 471 3.69 26.76 0.20
N LYS A 472 4.55 27.34 1.07
CA LYS A 472 4.98 26.65 2.31
C LYS A 472 3.81 26.37 3.25
N LYS A 473 2.83 27.30 3.31
CA LYS A 473 1.61 27.16 4.09
C LYS A 473 0.46 26.77 3.17
N LEU A 474 -0.21 25.68 3.50
CA LEU A 474 -1.40 25.23 2.78
C LEU A 474 -2.66 25.68 3.51
N PRO A 475 -3.74 25.98 2.76
CA PRO A 475 -5.05 26.27 3.34
C PRO A 475 -5.62 25.05 4.07
N ASP A 476 -6.68 25.29 4.85
CA ASP A 476 -7.48 24.20 5.39
C ASP A 476 -8.09 23.37 4.25
N GLY A 477 -7.93 22.07 4.31
CA GLY A 477 -8.41 21.19 3.26
C GLY A 477 -8.11 19.74 3.53
N GLU A 478 -8.64 18.90 2.67
CA GLU A 478 -8.38 17.46 2.66
C GLU A 478 -8.36 16.94 1.23
N ALA A 479 -7.48 16.01 0.96
CA ALA A 479 -7.34 15.37 -0.33
C ALA A 479 -7.04 13.89 -0.19
N ILE A 480 -7.54 13.10 -1.14
CA ILE A 480 -7.13 11.72 -1.35
C ILE A 480 -6.33 11.61 -2.64
N SER A 481 -5.24 10.87 -2.60
CA SER A 481 -4.46 10.51 -3.77
C SER A 481 -4.33 9.01 -3.86
N ARG A 482 -4.46 8.48 -5.07
CA ARG A 482 -4.29 7.06 -5.38
C ARG A 482 -3.26 6.91 -6.48
N VAL A 483 -2.44 5.90 -6.38
CA VAL A 483 -1.48 5.50 -7.42
C VAL A 483 -1.45 3.99 -7.54
N GLU A 484 -1.16 3.50 -8.73
CA GLU A 484 -0.78 2.10 -8.90
C GLU A 484 0.68 1.95 -8.49
N TRP A 485 0.89 1.44 -7.29
CA TRP A 485 2.22 1.12 -6.81
C TRP A 485 2.64 -0.26 -7.30
N SER A 486 3.90 -0.60 -7.20
CA SER A 486 4.40 -1.91 -7.68
C SER A 486 3.72 -3.12 -7.00
N ARG A 487 3.17 -2.95 -5.81
CA ARG A 487 2.43 -4.00 -5.08
C ARG A 487 0.92 -3.92 -5.25
N GLY A 488 0.45 -2.87 -5.91
CA GLY A 488 -0.97 -2.58 -6.12
C GLY A 488 -1.33 -1.18 -5.66
N GLU A 489 -2.62 -0.92 -5.50
CA GLU A 489 -3.12 0.38 -5.12
C GLU A 489 -2.58 0.87 -3.78
N MET A 490 -1.89 2.02 -3.81
CA MET A 490 -1.60 2.83 -2.64
C MET A 490 -2.54 4.04 -2.62
N MET A 491 -3.10 4.35 -1.47
CA MET A 491 -3.92 5.53 -1.25
C MET A 491 -3.39 6.33 -0.06
N MET A 492 -3.35 7.65 -0.20
CA MET A 492 -3.05 8.57 0.89
C MET A 492 -4.21 9.56 1.08
N HIS A 493 -4.64 9.72 2.32
CA HIS A 493 -5.59 10.76 2.74
C HIS A 493 -4.84 11.79 3.58
N LEU A 494 -4.73 13.00 3.04
CA LEU A 494 -4.02 14.14 3.65
C LEU A 494 -5.06 15.15 4.15
N VAL A 495 -4.89 15.60 5.39
CA VAL A 495 -5.67 16.67 6.01
C VAL A 495 -4.76 17.80 6.43
N THR A 496 -5.13 19.05 6.11
CA THR A 496 -4.47 20.27 6.57
C THR A 496 -5.44 21.12 7.38
N LYS A 497 -4.97 21.79 8.43
CA LYS A 497 -5.79 22.64 9.30
C LYS A 497 -5.01 23.86 9.78
N LYS A 498 -5.69 24.98 9.99
CA LYS A 498 -5.14 26.23 10.54
C LYS A 498 -4.06 26.87 9.65
N THR A 499 -4.17 26.73 8.32
CA THR A 499 -3.18 27.25 7.35
C THR A 499 -1.74 26.89 7.78
N SER A 500 -1.48 25.59 7.85
CA SER A 500 -0.25 25.03 8.44
C SER A 500 0.87 24.86 7.42
N GLU A 501 2.11 24.82 7.92
CA GLU A 501 3.31 24.38 7.19
C GLU A 501 3.50 22.85 7.25
N THR A 502 2.72 22.14 8.08
CA THR A 502 2.82 20.70 8.31
C THR A 502 1.48 20.03 8.07
N PRO A 503 1.45 18.75 7.67
CA PRO A 503 0.24 17.94 7.66
C PRO A 503 -0.44 17.92 9.03
N TYR A 504 -1.76 18.07 9.06
CA TYR A 504 -2.54 17.85 10.28
C TYR A 504 -2.74 16.35 10.53
N ARG A 505 -3.04 15.60 9.48
CA ARG A 505 -3.16 14.14 9.48
C ARG A 505 -2.75 13.59 8.12
N LEU A 506 -2.01 12.51 8.14
CA LEU A 506 -1.78 11.67 6.98
C LEU A 506 -2.21 10.24 7.30
N LYS A 507 -3.09 9.65 6.51
CA LYS A 507 -3.38 8.23 6.49
C LYS A 507 -2.78 7.60 5.25
N ILE A 508 -2.07 6.49 5.43
CA ILE A 508 -1.48 5.71 4.35
C ILE A 508 -2.20 4.36 4.29
N LYS A 509 -2.87 4.05 3.18
CA LYS A 509 -3.36 2.70 2.88
C LYS A 509 -2.39 2.03 1.95
N ALA A 510 -1.76 0.98 2.43
CA ALA A 510 -0.84 0.16 1.67
C ALA A 510 -1.47 -1.17 1.23
N PRO A 511 -1.10 -1.70 0.05
CA PRO A 511 -1.67 -2.95 -0.46
C PRO A 511 -1.32 -4.17 0.40
N SER A 512 -0.14 -4.20 1.03
CA SER A 512 0.33 -5.36 1.80
C SER A 512 -0.55 -5.71 3.00
N VAL A 513 -1.34 -4.76 3.54
CA VAL A 513 -2.26 -5.03 4.65
C VAL A 513 -3.29 -6.09 4.26
N ASN A 514 -4.01 -5.86 3.15
CA ASN A 514 -5.03 -6.79 2.67
C ASN A 514 -4.41 -8.10 2.15
N HIS A 515 -3.23 -8.04 1.50
CA HIS A 515 -2.53 -9.23 1.04
C HIS A 515 -2.09 -10.13 2.19
N THR A 516 -1.62 -9.54 3.30
CA THR A 516 -1.18 -10.30 4.50
C THR A 516 -2.35 -10.94 5.22
N MET A 517 -3.50 -10.26 5.31
CA MET A 517 -4.74 -10.86 5.86
C MET A 517 -5.13 -12.15 5.16
N MET A 518 -4.86 -12.27 3.86
CA MET A 518 -5.19 -13.48 3.08
C MET A 518 -4.34 -14.70 3.43
N LEU A 519 -3.20 -14.53 4.11
CA LEU A 519 -2.33 -15.65 4.48
C LEU A 519 -3.05 -16.70 5.34
N GLU A 520 -3.93 -16.30 6.25
CA GLU A 520 -4.73 -17.21 7.06
C GLU A 520 -5.58 -18.16 6.20
N THR A 521 -6.19 -17.62 5.13
CA THR A 521 -7.05 -18.39 4.23
C THR A 521 -6.23 -19.22 3.23
N LEU A 522 -5.17 -18.63 2.66
CA LEU A 522 -4.43 -19.24 1.56
C LEU A 522 -3.45 -20.33 2.00
N LEU A 523 -2.98 -20.28 3.25
CA LEU A 523 -2.06 -21.27 3.79
C LEU A 523 -2.76 -22.48 4.43
N LYS A 524 -4.00 -22.33 4.85
CA LYS A 524 -4.77 -23.43 5.43
C LYS A 524 -4.93 -24.59 4.45
N GLY A 525 -4.55 -25.79 4.86
CA GLY A 525 -4.60 -27.01 4.04
C GLY A 525 -3.47 -27.11 3.01
N GLN A 526 -2.46 -26.24 3.08
CA GLN A 526 -1.22 -26.34 2.31
C GLN A 526 -0.13 -27.00 3.16
N THR A 527 1.02 -27.28 2.57
CA THR A 527 2.17 -27.83 3.31
C THR A 527 3.11 -26.73 3.81
N LEU A 528 3.91 -27.03 4.84
CA LEU A 528 4.93 -26.08 5.35
C LEU A 528 5.87 -25.57 4.24
N SER A 529 6.20 -26.43 3.27
CA SER A 529 7.06 -26.08 2.14
C SER A 529 6.44 -25.08 1.16
N ASP A 530 5.12 -24.87 1.22
CA ASP A 530 4.39 -23.94 0.35
C ASP A 530 4.34 -22.52 0.94
N ILE A 531 4.60 -22.35 2.24
CA ILE A 531 4.57 -21.03 2.91
C ILE A 531 5.42 -20.00 2.16
N PRO A 532 6.74 -20.24 1.90
CA PRO A 532 7.58 -19.25 1.25
C PRO A 532 7.08 -18.87 -0.16
N LEU A 533 6.53 -19.83 -0.90
CA LEU A 533 6.05 -19.63 -2.25
C LEU A 533 4.76 -18.80 -2.29
N ILE A 534 3.79 -19.13 -1.42
CA ILE A 534 2.53 -18.38 -1.32
C ILE A 534 2.83 -16.98 -0.83
N PHE A 535 3.59 -16.84 0.26
CA PHE A 535 3.99 -15.56 0.83
C PHE A 535 4.72 -14.67 -0.19
N GLY A 536 5.78 -15.20 -0.82
CA GLY A 536 6.56 -14.45 -1.81
C GLY A 536 5.73 -14.02 -3.02
N SER A 537 4.79 -14.88 -3.47
CA SER A 537 3.93 -14.57 -4.61
C SER A 537 2.88 -13.49 -4.35
N LEU A 538 2.46 -13.29 -3.09
CA LEU A 538 1.57 -12.19 -2.70
C LEU A 538 2.25 -10.82 -2.73
N TYR A 539 3.56 -10.81 -2.92
CA TYR A 539 4.35 -9.61 -3.13
C TYR A 539 4.25 -8.62 -1.96
N ILE A 540 4.21 -9.15 -0.72
CA ILE A 540 4.09 -8.38 0.52
C ILE A 540 5.41 -7.65 0.81
N CYS A 541 5.32 -6.42 1.29
CA CYS A 541 6.44 -5.66 1.85
C CYS A 541 6.13 -5.27 3.30
N GLN A 542 6.96 -5.69 4.23
CA GLN A 542 6.75 -5.41 5.65
C GLN A 542 6.87 -3.91 5.96
N GLY A 543 7.72 -3.20 5.22
CA GLY A 543 7.88 -1.75 5.39
C GLY A 543 6.62 -0.94 5.09
N ASP A 544 5.78 -1.40 4.14
CA ASP A 544 4.49 -0.77 3.86
C ASP A 544 3.35 -1.35 4.70
N LEU A 545 3.49 -2.59 5.13
CA LEU A 545 2.54 -3.27 6.00
C LEU A 545 2.44 -2.55 7.35
N ASP A 546 3.57 -2.37 8.00
CA ASP A 546 3.65 -1.85 9.37
C ASP A 546 3.80 -0.31 9.43
N ARG A 547 4.17 0.38 8.34
CA ARG A 547 4.42 1.83 8.11
C ARG A 547 4.57 2.74 9.33
#